data_7e5ce3c263ad8d52b022c64041a9b0bc
#
_entry.id   7e5ce3c263ad8d52b022c64041a9b0bc
#
_cell.length_a   1.000
_cell.length_b   1.000
_cell.length_c   1.000
_cell.angle_alpha   90.00
_cell.angle_beta   90.00
_cell.angle_gamma   90.00
#
_symmetry.space_group_name_H-M   'P 1'
#
loop_
_entity.id
_entity.type
_entity.pdbx_description
1 polymer ?
#
loop_
_entity_poly.entity_id
_entity_poly.type
_entity_poly.pdbx_seq_one_letter_code
_entity_poly.pdbx_strand_id
1 'polypeptide(L)'
;MGFFKKIFQKGEAAAPETTPQMPERIKPDAITTTNLKEEIKADSTTTINLRKEKLNKICLEKKELQDLTSKVVVVLDYSGSMDQLYKDGVVQETLNRLLPLALRFDDDGEMELYLFSNHCKQLAPLNINNFSNYIADEKILQKYSMGGTNYSPAINKIVDNQKGDVPTFVIFITDGDCFSSDKTPTEEAIRKASNKPIFWQFVG
;
A
#
# COMPACT_ATOMS: atom_id res chain seq x y z
N MET A 1 -1.34 31.95 26.33
CA MET A 1 -0.57 32.43 27.49
C MET A 1 -0.19 31.21 28.29
N GLY A 2 0.95 30.64 28.12
CA GLY A 2 2.12 30.88 28.91
C GLY A 2 2.28 29.83 30.00
N PHE A 3 2.92 28.68 29.70
CA PHE A 3 3.40 27.77 30.76
C PHE A 3 4.59 26.91 30.33
N PHE A 4 5.56 27.46 29.59
CA PHE A 4 6.87 26.83 29.42
C PHE A 4 7.96 27.91 29.24
N LYS A 5 8.24 28.64 30.33
CA LYS A 5 9.42 29.49 30.44
C LYS A 5 9.86 29.51 31.88
N LYS A 6 10.62 28.51 32.31
CA LYS A 6 11.47 28.53 33.50
C LYS A 6 12.09 27.15 33.69
N ILE A 7 13.24 26.92 33.14
CA ILE A 7 14.31 26.05 33.65
C ILE A 7 15.44 26.21 32.62
N PHE A 8 16.28 27.17 32.81
CA PHE A 8 17.69 27.22 32.40
C PHE A 8 18.25 28.59 32.80
N GLN A 9 18.70 28.67 34.02
CA GLN A 9 19.73 29.64 34.41
C GLN A 9 20.53 29.14 35.63
N LYS A 10 21.82 29.13 35.41
CA LYS A 10 22.96 29.17 36.37
C LYS A 10 23.64 27.87 36.71
N GLY A 11 24.93 27.88 36.36
CA GLY A 11 26.00 27.05 36.90
C GLY A 11 27.27 27.15 36.04
N GLU A 12 27.96 28.29 36.09
CA GLU A 12 29.32 28.48 35.57
C GLU A 12 30.33 27.85 36.52
N ALA A 13 31.21 26.94 36.01
CA ALA A 13 32.54 26.68 36.59
C ALA A 13 33.46 26.08 35.53
N ALA A 14 34.63 26.68 35.38
CA ALA A 14 35.62 26.49 34.33
C ALA A 14 36.58 25.31 34.57
N ALA A 15 37.07 24.78 33.42
CA ALA A 15 38.38 24.18 33.07
C ALA A 15 38.69 22.74 33.51
N PRO A 16 39.58 21.97 32.82
CA PRO A 16 40.54 22.35 31.78
C PRO A 16 40.42 21.56 30.45
N GLU A 17 40.99 22.14 29.40
CA GLU A 17 41.18 21.57 28.08
C GLU A 17 41.99 20.25 28.09
N THR A 18 41.37 19.15 27.72
CA THR A 18 42.04 18.02 27.14
C THR A 18 41.41 17.75 25.80
N THR A 19 42.14 18.00 24.72
CA THR A 19 41.78 17.67 23.35
C THR A 19 41.53 16.17 23.26
N PRO A 20 40.28 15.71 22.95
CA PRO A 20 40.09 14.32 22.61
C PRO A 20 40.59 14.14 21.18
N GLN A 21 41.60 13.27 21.03
CA GLN A 21 41.91 12.69 19.72
C GLN A 21 40.64 12.08 19.14
N MET A 22 40.24 12.56 17.94
CA MET A 22 39.18 11.93 17.15
C MET A 22 39.57 10.47 16.92
N PRO A 23 38.70 9.52 17.24
CA PRO A 23 38.90 8.15 16.79
C PRO A 23 38.92 8.14 15.26
N GLU A 24 39.91 7.44 14.73
CA GLU A 24 40.07 7.17 13.31
C GLU A 24 38.68 6.79 12.72
N ARG A 25 38.27 7.45 11.65
CA ARG A 25 37.09 7.08 10.86
C ARG A 25 37.24 5.62 10.46
N ILE A 26 36.56 4.75 11.15
CA ILE A 26 36.31 3.39 10.67
C ILE A 26 35.58 3.59 9.34
N LYS A 27 36.26 3.28 8.24
CA LYS A 27 35.61 3.17 6.95
C LYS A 27 34.45 2.21 7.13
N PRO A 28 33.21 2.56 6.79
CA PRO A 28 32.15 1.57 6.80
C PRO A 28 32.59 0.48 5.82
N ASP A 29 32.95 -0.69 6.37
CA ASP A 29 33.02 -1.89 5.58
C ASP A 29 31.70 -1.97 4.84
N ALA A 30 31.81 -2.21 3.55
CA ALA A 30 30.66 -2.38 2.67
C ALA A 30 29.85 -3.59 3.13
N ILE A 31 29.08 -3.40 4.21
CA ILE A 31 27.91 -4.22 4.49
C ILE A 31 27.00 -3.92 3.32
N THR A 32 27.06 -4.83 2.41
CA THR A 32 26.49 -4.73 1.08
C THR A 32 25.01 -4.40 1.29
N THR A 33 24.56 -3.30 0.69
CA THR A 33 23.14 -2.89 0.63
C THR A 33 22.20 -4.06 0.29
N THR A 34 22.73 -5.11 -0.32
CA THR A 34 22.09 -6.38 -0.63
C THR A 34 21.73 -7.16 0.63
N ASN A 35 22.63 -7.30 1.61
CA ASN A 35 22.36 -8.07 2.84
C ASN A 35 21.28 -7.38 3.69
N LEU A 36 21.32 -6.06 3.78
CA LEU A 36 20.31 -5.29 4.52
C LEU A 36 18.92 -5.39 3.86
N LYS A 37 18.86 -5.37 2.53
CA LYS A 37 17.61 -5.57 1.78
C LYS A 37 17.05 -6.98 1.95
N GLU A 38 17.90 -8.00 2.01
CA GLU A 38 17.50 -9.39 2.23
C GLU A 38 16.99 -9.60 3.66
N GLU A 39 17.62 -9.00 4.66
CA GLU A 39 17.16 -9.06 6.05
C GLU A 39 15.81 -8.36 6.23
N ILE A 40 15.64 -7.15 5.69
CA ILE A 40 14.36 -6.42 5.72
C ILE A 40 13.27 -7.22 5.01
N LYS A 41 13.57 -7.84 3.88
CA LYS A 41 12.61 -8.68 3.15
C LYS A 41 12.23 -9.93 3.95
N ALA A 42 13.18 -10.57 4.62
CA ALA A 42 12.92 -11.76 5.45
C ALA A 42 12.01 -11.43 6.64
N ASP A 43 12.27 -10.33 7.34
CA ASP A 43 11.43 -9.86 8.46
C ASP A 43 10.02 -9.47 8.00
N SER A 44 9.92 -8.75 6.89
CA SER A 44 8.65 -8.40 6.27
C SER A 44 7.87 -9.63 5.81
N THR A 45 8.54 -10.63 5.24
CA THR A 45 7.92 -11.90 4.84
C THR A 45 7.37 -12.65 6.05
N THR A 46 8.10 -12.69 7.16
CA THR A 46 7.65 -13.28 8.41
C THR A 46 6.37 -12.61 8.92
N THR A 47 6.33 -11.28 8.89
CA THR A 47 5.15 -10.51 9.29
C THR A 47 3.94 -10.81 8.41
N ILE A 48 4.12 -10.93 7.09
CA ILE A 48 3.04 -11.28 6.16
C ILE A 48 2.54 -12.70 6.42
N ASN A 49 3.42 -13.66 6.64
CA ASN A 49 3.02 -15.04 6.95
C ASN A 49 2.22 -15.11 8.24
N LEU A 50 2.61 -14.38 9.29
CA LEU A 50 1.83 -14.30 10.54
C LEU A 50 0.45 -13.67 10.32
N ARG A 51 0.32 -12.67 9.47
CA ARG A 51 -0.99 -12.08 9.10
C ARG A 51 -1.84 -13.09 8.33
N LYS A 52 -1.25 -13.83 7.38
CA LYS A 52 -1.93 -14.91 6.65
C LYS A 52 -2.42 -16.02 7.59
N GLU A 53 -1.62 -16.44 8.56
CA GLU A 53 -2.02 -17.43 9.56
C GLU A 53 -3.20 -16.96 10.41
N LYS A 54 -3.20 -15.69 10.84
CA LYS A 54 -4.35 -15.10 11.55
C LYS A 54 -5.61 -15.10 10.70
N LEU A 55 -5.52 -14.75 9.41
CA LEU A 55 -6.64 -14.81 8.47
C LEU A 55 -7.14 -16.24 8.30
N ASN A 56 -6.25 -17.21 8.12
CA ASN A 56 -6.60 -18.62 8.03
C ASN A 56 -7.37 -19.08 9.27
N LYS A 57 -6.93 -18.69 10.47
CA LYS A 57 -7.63 -19.01 11.70
C LYS A 57 -9.05 -18.43 11.72
N ILE A 58 -9.22 -17.15 11.37
CA ILE A 58 -10.54 -16.51 11.26
C ILE A 58 -11.41 -17.23 10.22
N CYS A 59 -10.85 -17.60 9.07
CA CYS A 59 -11.59 -18.33 8.03
C CYS A 59 -12.01 -19.73 8.50
N LEU A 60 -11.16 -20.43 9.27
CA LEU A 60 -11.50 -21.72 9.85
C LEU A 60 -12.63 -21.62 10.90
N GLU A 61 -12.67 -20.54 11.66
CA GLU A 61 -13.75 -20.26 12.62
C GLU A 61 -15.07 -19.90 11.92
N LYS A 62 -15.01 -19.37 10.70
CA LYS A 62 -16.17 -18.99 9.88
C LYS A 62 -16.33 -19.98 8.71
N LYS A 63 -17.17 -20.98 8.90
CA LYS A 63 -17.39 -22.07 7.95
C LYS A 63 -17.65 -21.59 6.51
N GLU A 64 -18.33 -20.47 6.35
CA GLU A 64 -18.68 -19.87 5.05
C GLU A 64 -17.46 -19.31 4.28
N LEU A 65 -16.31 -19.10 4.96
CA LEU A 65 -15.08 -18.58 4.36
C LEU A 65 -14.02 -19.64 4.07
N GLN A 66 -14.28 -20.91 4.45
CA GLN A 66 -13.26 -21.96 4.34
C GLN A 66 -12.89 -22.27 2.89
N ASP A 67 -13.91 -22.34 2.04
CA ASP A 67 -13.77 -22.73 0.63
C ASP A 67 -13.91 -21.52 -0.32
N LEU A 68 -13.90 -20.30 0.23
CA LEU A 68 -14.03 -19.10 -0.59
C LEU A 68 -12.75 -18.87 -1.39
N THR A 69 -12.89 -18.87 -2.72
CA THR A 69 -11.87 -18.42 -3.66
C THR A 69 -12.38 -17.17 -4.35
N SER A 70 -11.57 -16.16 -4.45
CA SER A 70 -11.88 -14.92 -5.13
C SER A 70 -10.62 -14.24 -5.64
N LYS A 71 -10.71 -13.52 -6.75
CA LYS A 71 -9.66 -12.59 -7.13
C LYS A 71 -9.61 -11.43 -6.15
N VAL A 72 -8.41 -10.99 -5.83
CA VAL A 72 -8.19 -9.81 -5.00
C VAL A 72 -7.60 -8.69 -5.83
N VAL A 73 -8.35 -7.61 -5.93
CA VAL A 73 -7.99 -6.41 -6.71
C VAL A 73 -7.85 -5.23 -5.79
N VAL A 74 -6.78 -4.48 -5.91
CA VAL A 74 -6.61 -3.20 -5.21
C VAL A 74 -6.51 -2.06 -6.22
N VAL A 75 -7.31 -1.04 -6.00
CA VAL A 75 -7.35 0.18 -6.79
C VAL A 75 -6.77 1.30 -5.95
N LEU A 76 -5.69 1.89 -6.43
CA LEU A 76 -4.94 2.93 -5.73
C LEU A 76 -5.24 4.29 -6.35
N ASP A 77 -5.72 5.21 -5.56
CA ASP A 77 -5.81 6.61 -5.92
C ASP A 77 -4.41 7.20 -6.14
N TYR A 78 -4.24 7.88 -7.27
CA TYR A 78 -3.03 8.59 -7.63
C TYR A 78 -3.36 10.04 -8.01
N SER A 79 -4.25 10.64 -7.25
CA SER A 79 -4.57 12.07 -7.29
C SER A 79 -3.53 12.91 -6.55
N GLY A 80 -3.53 14.21 -6.80
CA GLY A 80 -2.54 15.11 -6.18
C GLY A 80 -2.60 15.15 -4.65
N SER A 81 -3.75 14.89 -4.04
CA SER A 81 -3.92 14.83 -2.57
C SER A 81 -3.17 13.63 -1.95
N MET A 82 -3.02 12.55 -2.69
CA MET A 82 -2.32 11.34 -2.25
C MET A 82 -0.78 11.47 -2.23
N ASP A 83 -0.20 12.55 -2.78
CA ASP A 83 1.26 12.69 -2.98
C ASP A 83 2.07 12.42 -1.69
N GLN A 84 1.65 13.01 -0.58
CA GLN A 84 2.34 12.84 0.69
C GLN A 84 2.26 11.39 1.20
N LEU A 85 1.13 10.73 1.03
CA LEU A 85 0.94 9.33 1.46
C LEU A 85 1.83 8.35 0.68
N TYR A 86 2.08 8.63 -0.60
CA TYR A 86 3.05 7.87 -1.38
C TYR A 86 4.49 8.12 -0.91
N LYS A 87 4.87 9.38 -0.69
CA LYS A 87 6.22 9.76 -0.24
C LYS A 87 6.56 9.24 1.16
N ASP A 88 5.58 9.23 2.06
CA ASP A 88 5.74 8.74 3.43
C ASP A 88 5.68 7.21 3.53
N GLY A 89 5.47 6.50 2.40
CA GLY A 89 5.42 5.05 2.37
C GLY A 89 4.12 4.43 2.91
N VAL A 90 3.10 5.26 3.20
CA VAL A 90 1.81 4.79 3.73
C VAL A 90 1.11 3.86 2.74
N VAL A 91 1.16 4.20 1.44
CA VAL A 91 0.59 3.35 0.38
C VAL A 91 1.31 2.01 0.30
N GLN A 92 2.64 2.00 0.37
CA GLN A 92 3.44 0.77 0.40
C GLN A 92 3.08 -0.11 1.60
N GLU A 93 2.98 0.47 2.79
CA GLU A 93 2.60 -0.26 3.99
C GLU A 93 1.16 -0.82 3.90
N THR A 94 0.26 -0.06 3.28
CA THR A 94 -1.12 -0.51 3.03
C THR A 94 -1.13 -1.73 2.13
N LEU A 95 -0.37 -1.73 1.04
CA LEU A 95 -0.22 -2.90 0.16
C LEU A 95 0.32 -4.11 0.92
N ASN A 96 1.33 -3.92 1.77
CA ASN A 96 1.88 -4.99 2.60
C ASN A 96 0.86 -5.57 3.59
N ARG A 97 -0.09 -4.76 4.07
CA ARG A 97 -1.17 -5.21 4.95
C ARG A 97 -2.26 -5.98 4.20
N LEU A 98 -2.48 -5.66 2.93
CA LEU A 98 -3.52 -6.27 2.10
C LEU A 98 -3.07 -7.56 1.43
N LEU A 99 -1.76 -7.73 1.15
CA LEU A 99 -1.24 -8.91 0.48
C LEU A 99 -1.69 -10.25 1.10
N PRO A 100 -1.77 -10.41 2.44
CA PRO A 100 -2.30 -11.63 3.03
C PRO A 100 -3.71 -12.03 2.57
N LEU A 101 -4.54 -11.09 2.12
CA LEU A 101 -5.85 -11.40 1.56
C LEU A 101 -5.71 -12.14 0.23
N ALA A 102 -4.85 -11.65 -0.68
CA ALA A 102 -4.58 -12.35 -1.93
C ALA A 102 -3.97 -13.73 -1.67
N LEU A 103 -2.96 -13.82 -0.80
CA LEU A 103 -2.35 -15.10 -0.42
C LEU A 103 -3.33 -16.11 0.20
N ARG A 104 -4.49 -15.66 0.68
CA ARG A 104 -5.51 -16.53 1.29
C ARG A 104 -6.65 -16.86 0.34
N PHE A 105 -7.12 -15.90 -0.45
CA PHE A 105 -8.34 -16.00 -1.22
C PHE A 105 -8.12 -16.18 -2.72
N ASP A 106 -6.99 -15.69 -3.24
CA ASP A 106 -6.63 -15.87 -4.65
C ASP A 106 -5.88 -17.19 -4.85
N ASP A 107 -6.19 -17.92 -5.90
CA ASP A 107 -5.62 -19.24 -6.18
C ASP A 107 -4.15 -19.16 -6.62
N ASP A 108 -3.75 -18.07 -7.26
CA ASP A 108 -2.37 -17.82 -7.67
C ASP A 108 -1.57 -17.01 -6.62
N GLY A 109 -2.23 -16.49 -5.57
CA GLY A 109 -1.61 -15.68 -4.52
C GLY A 109 -1.14 -14.32 -5.00
N GLU A 110 -1.66 -13.85 -6.13
CA GLU A 110 -1.37 -12.54 -6.69
C GLU A 110 -2.49 -11.54 -6.39
N MET A 111 -2.12 -10.29 -6.21
CA MET A 111 -3.03 -9.17 -6.03
C MET A 111 -2.96 -8.27 -7.24
N GLU A 112 -4.04 -8.24 -8.03
CA GLU A 112 -4.11 -7.33 -9.16
C GLU A 112 -4.12 -5.88 -8.67
N LEU A 113 -3.30 -5.03 -9.29
CA LEU A 113 -3.21 -3.63 -8.92
C LEU A 113 -3.61 -2.71 -10.07
N TYR A 114 -4.38 -1.70 -9.72
CA TYR A 114 -4.77 -0.63 -10.62
C TYR A 114 -4.42 0.72 -9.99
N LEU A 115 -3.87 1.61 -10.79
CA LEU A 115 -3.58 2.99 -10.44
C LEU A 115 -4.54 3.90 -11.17
N PHE A 116 -5.25 4.77 -10.47
CA PHE A 116 -6.19 5.68 -11.11
C PHE A 116 -5.96 7.15 -10.72
N SER A 117 -6.28 8.01 -11.64
CA SER A 117 -6.41 9.46 -11.46
C SER A 117 -7.47 9.97 -12.44
N ASN A 118 -7.10 10.70 -13.48
CA ASN A 118 -7.99 10.99 -14.62
C ASN A 118 -8.22 9.76 -15.52
N HIS A 119 -7.30 8.80 -15.45
CA HIS A 119 -7.29 7.55 -16.21
C HIS A 119 -6.96 6.40 -15.29
N CYS A 120 -7.21 5.18 -15.75
CA CYS A 120 -6.84 3.96 -15.02
C CYS A 120 -5.76 3.18 -15.75
N LYS A 121 -4.74 2.76 -15.01
CA LYS A 121 -3.64 1.88 -15.46
C LYS A 121 -3.63 0.62 -14.64
N GLN A 122 -3.53 -0.52 -15.28
CA GLN A 122 -3.20 -1.77 -14.62
C GLN A 122 -1.69 -1.82 -14.42
N LEU A 123 -1.27 -2.16 -13.22
CA LEU A 123 0.12 -2.33 -12.84
C LEU A 123 0.51 -3.82 -12.90
N ALA A 124 1.78 -4.12 -12.68
CA ALA A 124 2.22 -5.50 -12.43
C ALA A 124 1.53 -6.02 -11.15
N PRO A 125 1.15 -7.31 -11.09
CA PRO A 125 0.54 -7.85 -9.89
C PRO A 125 1.51 -7.87 -8.72
N LEU A 126 0.96 -7.65 -7.52
CA LEU A 126 1.72 -7.74 -6.27
C LEU A 126 1.64 -9.16 -5.72
N ASN A 127 2.79 -9.72 -5.36
CA ASN A 127 2.89 -11.05 -4.75
C ASN A 127 4.01 -11.11 -3.71
N ILE A 128 4.22 -12.29 -3.13
CA ILE A 128 5.22 -12.49 -2.05
C ILE A 128 6.66 -12.22 -2.51
N ASN A 129 6.94 -12.18 -3.80
CA ASN A 129 8.30 -11.98 -4.31
C ASN A 129 8.67 -10.51 -4.51
N ASN A 130 7.67 -9.64 -4.74
CA ASN A 130 7.89 -8.23 -5.09
C ASN A 130 7.28 -7.20 -4.12
N PHE A 131 6.63 -7.63 -3.03
CA PHE A 131 5.82 -6.77 -2.17
C PHE A 131 6.62 -5.73 -1.37
N SER A 132 7.85 -6.05 -0.96
CA SER A 132 8.53 -5.30 0.11
C SER A 132 8.85 -3.84 -0.22
N ASN A 133 9.02 -3.53 -1.50
CA ASN A 133 9.35 -2.19 -1.97
C ASN A 133 8.69 -1.87 -3.33
N TYR A 134 7.49 -2.39 -3.53
CA TYR A 134 6.79 -2.39 -4.81
C TYR A 134 6.67 -1.01 -5.45
N ILE A 135 6.27 0.02 -4.68
CA ILE A 135 6.08 1.39 -5.19
C ILE A 135 7.38 1.95 -5.77
N ALA A 136 8.52 1.70 -5.13
CA ALA A 136 9.82 2.17 -5.59
C ALA A 136 10.40 1.31 -6.72
N ASP A 137 10.29 -0.01 -6.63
CA ASP A 137 10.81 -0.95 -7.63
C ASP A 137 10.07 -0.81 -8.96
N GLU A 138 8.76 -0.61 -8.93
CA GLU A 138 7.94 -0.29 -10.09
C GLU A 138 8.08 1.17 -10.56
N LYS A 139 8.81 1.99 -9.81
CA LYS A 139 9.05 3.42 -10.12
C LYS A 139 7.75 4.21 -10.33
N ILE A 140 6.74 3.95 -9.48
CA ILE A 140 5.40 4.53 -9.65
C ILE A 140 5.47 6.06 -9.71
N LEU A 141 6.20 6.69 -8.76
CA LEU A 141 6.34 8.15 -8.69
C LEU A 141 7.10 8.77 -9.86
N GLN A 142 7.87 7.99 -10.61
CA GLN A 142 8.64 8.46 -11.76
C GLN A 142 7.94 8.18 -13.10
N LYS A 143 7.23 7.05 -13.19
CA LYS A 143 6.58 6.62 -14.45
C LYS A 143 5.24 7.30 -14.70
N TYR A 144 4.54 7.69 -13.63
CA TYR A 144 3.18 8.20 -13.72
C TYR A 144 3.09 9.62 -13.16
N SER A 145 2.20 10.43 -13.72
CA SER A 145 1.89 11.76 -13.22
C SER A 145 0.61 11.71 -12.41
N MET A 146 0.61 12.34 -11.25
CA MET A 146 -0.59 12.53 -10.47
C MET A 146 -1.61 13.38 -11.23
N GLY A 147 -2.88 13.15 -11.00
CA GLY A 147 -3.97 13.84 -11.68
C GLY A 147 -5.12 14.17 -10.75
N GLY A 148 -6.31 14.20 -11.33
CA GLY A 148 -7.55 14.35 -10.56
C GLY A 148 -8.10 13.01 -10.07
N THR A 149 -9.35 13.02 -9.61
CA THR A 149 -9.99 11.86 -8.97
C THR A 149 -11.22 11.44 -9.76
N ASN A 150 -11.04 10.61 -10.78
CA ASN A 150 -12.13 10.03 -11.58
C ASN A 150 -12.22 8.53 -11.30
N TYR A 151 -13.34 8.08 -10.72
CA TYR A 151 -13.56 6.67 -10.37
C TYR A 151 -14.01 5.82 -11.55
N SER A 152 -14.81 6.40 -12.45
CA SER A 152 -15.42 5.66 -13.55
C SER A 152 -14.42 4.92 -14.45
N PRO A 153 -13.20 5.46 -14.77
CA PRO A 153 -12.23 4.72 -15.56
C PRO A 153 -11.72 3.46 -14.88
N ALA A 154 -11.54 3.51 -13.54
CA ALA A 154 -11.08 2.34 -12.78
C ALA A 154 -12.18 1.29 -12.67
N ILE A 155 -13.39 1.71 -12.32
CA ILE A 155 -14.54 0.80 -12.19
C ILE A 155 -14.82 0.11 -13.53
N ASN A 156 -14.91 0.85 -14.63
CA ASN A 156 -15.13 0.27 -15.96
C ASN A 156 -14.01 -0.72 -16.34
N LYS A 157 -12.74 -0.38 -16.06
CA LYS A 157 -11.62 -1.26 -16.39
C LYS A 157 -11.72 -2.61 -15.67
N ILE A 158 -12.08 -2.61 -14.39
CA ILE A 158 -12.27 -3.84 -13.60
C ILE A 158 -13.48 -4.62 -14.10
N VAL A 159 -14.60 -3.93 -14.34
CA VAL A 159 -15.81 -4.55 -14.88
C VAL A 159 -15.55 -5.23 -16.24
N ASP A 160 -14.79 -4.57 -17.12
CA ASP A 160 -14.46 -5.13 -18.43
C ASP A 160 -13.47 -6.31 -18.34
N ASN A 161 -12.59 -6.30 -17.35
CA ASN A 161 -11.61 -7.36 -17.08
C ASN A 161 -12.23 -8.57 -16.35
N GLN A 162 -13.37 -8.39 -15.65
CA GLN A 162 -14.06 -9.49 -14.98
C GLN A 162 -14.61 -10.48 -16.00
N LYS A 163 -14.02 -11.66 -16.03
CA LYS A 163 -14.40 -12.78 -16.90
C LYS A 163 -14.68 -14.02 -16.06
N GLY A 164 -15.74 -14.75 -16.45
CA GLY A 164 -16.15 -15.95 -15.72
C GLY A 164 -16.84 -15.66 -14.40
N ASP A 165 -17.02 -16.71 -13.60
CA ASP A 165 -17.87 -16.72 -12.40
C ASP A 165 -17.07 -16.59 -11.09
N VAL A 166 -15.74 -16.58 -11.16
CA VAL A 166 -14.91 -16.39 -9.96
C VAL A 166 -15.16 -14.98 -9.41
N PRO A 167 -15.62 -14.87 -8.16
CA PRO A 167 -15.86 -13.56 -7.55
C PRO A 167 -14.59 -12.70 -7.50
N THR A 168 -14.77 -11.40 -7.64
CA THR A 168 -13.68 -10.43 -7.47
C THR A 168 -13.95 -9.54 -6.28
N PHE A 169 -13.02 -9.51 -5.33
CA PHE A 169 -13.04 -8.61 -4.20
C PHE A 169 -12.17 -7.39 -4.50
N VAL A 170 -12.79 -6.23 -4.65
CA VAL A 170 -12.12 -4.97 -4.99
C VAL A 170 -12.00 -4.09 -3.77
N ILE A 171 -10.78 -3.74 -3.42
CA ILE A 171 -10.46 -2.75 -2.38
C ILE A 171 -10.09 -1.46 -3.09
N PHE A 172 -10.97 -0.48 -3.02
CA PHE A 172 -10.83 0.81 -3.68
C PHE A 172 -10.35 1.85 -2.67
N ILE A 173 -9.09 2.26 -2.76
CA ILE A 173 -8.42 3.16 -1.81
C ILE A 173 -8.37 4.55 -2.41
N THR A 174 -8.95 5.52 -1.70
CA THR A 174 -9.01 6.93 -2.10
C THR A 174 -9.05 7.82 -0.86
N ASP A 175 -8.61 9.05 -0.95
CA ASP A 175 -8.64 10.04 0.13
C ASP A 175 -9.71 11.13 -0.07
N GLY A 176 -10.56 10.98 -1.08
CA GLY A 176 -11.57 12.00 -1.38
C GLY A 176 -12.67 11.56 -2.32
N ASP A 177 -13.57 12.48 -2.61
CA ASP A 177 -14.67 12.28 -3.55
C ASP A 177 -14.21 12.37 -5.01
N CYS A 178 -14.87 11.64 -5.89
CA CYS A 178 -14.68 11.83 -7.33
C CYS A 178 -15.16 13.21 -7.79
N PHE A 179 -14.57 13.70 -8.87
CA PHE A 179 -14.98 14.97 -9.45
C PHE A 179 -16.47 14.98 -9.83
N SER A 180 -17.11 16.15 -9.68
CA SER A 180 -18.53 16.31 -9.99
C SER A 180 -18.88 15.87 -11.42
N SER A 181 -17.97 16.07 -12.38
CA SER A 181 -18.12 15.61 -13.76
C SER A 181 -18.06 14.10 -13.93
N ASP A 182 -17.47 13.38 -12.97
CA ASP A 182 -17.34 11.93 -13.01
C ASP A 182 -18.41 11.20 -12.17
N LYS A 183 -19.27 11.91 -11.44
CA LYS A 183 -20.32 11.28 -10.61
C LYS A 183 -21.30 10.44 -11.43
N THR A 184 -21.88 11.02 -12.48
CA THR A 184 -22.80 10.27 -13.35
C THR A 184 -22.12 9.10 -14.07
N PRO A 185 -20.93 9.26 -14.71
CA PRO A 185 -20.17 8.13 -15.24
C PRO A 185 -19.86 7.04 -14.21
N THR A 186 -19.54 7.41 -12.97
CA THR A 186 -19.28 6.49 -11.87
C THR A 186 -20.52 5.70 -11.48
N GLU A 187 -21.68 6.37 -11.34
CA GLU A 187 -22.96 5.69 -11.06
C GLU A 187 -23.33 4.68 -12.15
N GLU A 188 -23.13 5.05 -13.42
CA GLU A 188 -23.36 4.14 -14.55
C GLU A 188 -22.42 2.93 -14.52
N ALA A 189 -21.14 3.15 -14.21
CA ALA A 189 -20.14 2.09 -14.10
C ALA A 189 -20.48 1.12 -12.95
N ILE A 190 -20.89 1.62 -11.78
CA ILE A 190 -21.34 0.80 -10.65
C ILE A 190 -22.60 0.03 -11.01
N ARG A 191 -23.54 0.64 -11.70
CA ARG A 191 -24.76 -0.04 -12.16
C ARG A 191 -24.45 -1.18 -13.13
N LYS A 192 -23.49 -0.99 -14.04
CA LYS A 192 -22.98 -2.03 -14.93
C LYS A 192 -22.30 -3.14 -14.13
N ALA A 193 -21.57 -2.79 -13.09
CA ALA A 193 -20.89 -3.73 -12.21
C ALA A 193 -21.85 -4.63 -11.41
N SER A 194 -23.05 -4.16 -11.09
CA SER A 194 -24.04 -4.91 -10.27
C SER A 194 -24.49 -6.25 -10.90
N ASN A 195 -24.25 -6.44 -12.19
CA ASN A 195 -24.56 -7.69 -12.91
C ASN A 195 -23.39 -8.67 -12.94
N LYS A 196 -22.30 -8.38 -12.22
CA LYS A 196 -21.10 -9.21 -12.18
C LYS A 196 -20.77 -9.61 -10.74
N PRO A 197 -20.08 -10.72 -10.53
CA PRO A 197 -19.66 -11.16 -9.20
C PRO A 197 -18.49 -10.31 -8.68
N ILE A 198 -18.73 -9.02 -8.48
CA ILE A 198 -17.74 -8.06 -7.99
C ILE A 198 -18.21 -7.46 -6.67
N PHE A 199 -17.39 -7.60 -5.67
CA PHE A 199 -17.56 -6.98 -4.35
C PHE A 199 -16.69 -5.73 -4.24
N TRP A 200 -17.29 -4.60 -3.89
CA TRP A 200 -16.60 -3.33 -3.75
C TRP A 200 -16.47 -2.93 -2.29
N GLN A 201 -15.25 -2.70 -1.83
CA GLN A 201 -14.94 -2.11 -0.55
C GLN A 201 -14.18 -0.79 -0.78
N PHE A 202 -14.84 0.33 -0.54
CA PHE A 202 -14.19 1.64 -0.54
C PHE A 202 -13.55 1.91 0.81
N VAL A 203 -12.33 2.43 0.80
CA VAL A 203 -11.50 2.74 1.97
C VAL A 203 -10.87 4.12 1.77
N GLY A 204 -11.06 5.00 2.76
CA GLY A 204 -10.51 6.35 2.77
C GLY A 204 -10.62 7.03 4.12
#